data_cd58adc7bf0440542e8ea26f10d5a9ec
#
_entry.id   cd58adc7bf0440542e8ea26f10d5a9ec
#
_cell.length_a   1.000
_cell.length_b   1.000
_cell.length_c   1.000
_cell.angle_alpha   90.00
_cell.angle_beta   90.00
_cell.angle_gamma   90.00
#
_symmetry.space_group_name_H-M   'P 1'
#
loop_
_entity.id
_entity.type
_entity.pdbx_description
1 polymer ?
#
loop_
_entity_poly.entity_id
_entity_poly.type
_entity_poly.pdbx_seq_one_letter_code
_entity_poly.pdbx_strand_id
1 'polypeptide(L)'
;MRNSTIKFGDNAGKIWKTLDEKGTLQKKKLLKITKLDDRDFYTGIGWLAREDKVIKKNNDYYELDNTNLTHEIGTIAGKVWKIINIWEEVDIYTLKKLSEADDKEIYSALGWLAREDKICENGDQIYSLK
;
A
#
# COMPACT_ATOMS: atom_id res chain seq x y z
N MET A 1 12.29 10.53 -15.73
CA MET A 1 10.85 10.47 -15.42
C MET A 1 10.60 10.61 -13.91
N ARG A 2 9.56 11.30 -13.55
CA ARG A 2 9.26 11.57 -12.15
C ARG A 2 8.68 10.32 -11.47
N ASN A 3 9.21 9.98 -10.30
CA ASN A 3 8.68 8.88 -9.50
C ASN A 3 7.35 9.28 -8.87
N SER A 4 6.29 8.53 -9.17
CA SER A 4 4.93 8.81 -8.68
C SER A 4 4.62 8.16 -7.34
N THR A 5 5.53 7.38 -6.75
CA THR A 5 5.24 6.69 -5.49
C THR A 5 5.12 7.62 -4.30
N ILE A 6 5.55 8.87 -4.43
CA ILE A 6 5.42 9.88 -3.38
C ILE A 6 3.95 10.07 -2.98
N LYS A 7 3.02 9.87 -3.91
CA LYS A 7 1.59 9.96 -3.61
C LYS A 7 1.13 8.90 -2.62
N PHE A 8 1.83 7.77 -2.53
CA PHE A 8 1.49 6.71 -1.57
C PHE A 8 1.73 7.21 -0.14
N GLY A 9 2.80 7.98 0.06
CA GLY A 9 3.05 8.63 1.34
C GLY A 9 2.00 9.69 1.67
N ASP A 10 1.53 10.43 0.66
CA ASP A 10 0.45 11.42 0.85
C ASP A 10 -0.85 10.70 1.25
N ASN A 11 -1.15 9.58 0.62
CA ASN A 11 -2.31 8.76 0.98
C ASN A 11 -2.20 8.27 2.43
N ALA A 12 -1.03 7.78 2.81
CA ALA A 12 -0.75 7.34 4.18
C ALA A 12 -0.96 8.48 5.18
N GLY A 13 -0.50 9.67 4.84
CA GLY A 13 -0.67 10.85 5.69
C GLY A 13 -2.13 11.21 5.93
N LYS A 14 -2.97 11.12 4.90
CA LYS A 14 -4.41 11.36 5.03
C LYS A 14 -5.07 10.35 5.95
N ILE A 15 -4.73 9.08 5.81
CA ILE A 15 -5.27 8.02 6.65
C ILE A 15 -4.81 8.22 8.10
N TRP A 16 -3.52 8.46 8.29
CA TRP A 16 -2.93 8.66 9.61
C TRP A 16 -3.61 9.83 10.35
N LYS A 17 -3.73 10.97 9.67
CA LYS A 17 -4.35 12.16 10.26
C LYS A 17 -5.78 11.89 10.68
N THR A 18 -6.57 11.21 9.84
CA THR A 18 -7.95 10.88 10.14
C THR A 18 -8.07 9.96 11.35
N LEU A 19 -7.24 8.93 11.41
CA LEU A 19 -7.23 8.00 12.56
C LEU A 19 -6.74 8.70 13.83
N ASP A 20 -5.77 9.60 13.71
CA ASP A 20 -5.26 10.35 14.85
C ASP A 20 -6.34 11.27 15.45
N GLU A 21 -7.12 11.92 14.59
CA GLU A 21 -8.17 12.84 15.02
C GLU A 21 -9.43 12.12 15.52
N LYS A 22 -9.81 11.01 14.89
CA LYS A 22 -11.11 10.37 15.11
C LYS A 22 -11.05 9.02 15.80
N GLY A 23 -9.87 8.46 15.99
CA GLY A 23 -9.71 7.13 16.60
C GLY A 23 -10.04 6.02 15.62
N THR A 24 -10.45 4.87 16.15
CA THR A 24 -10.73 3.68 15.35
C THR A 24 -11.86 3.90 14.37
N LEU A 25 -11.64 3.61 13.09
CA LEU A 25 -12.64 3.78 12.05
C LEU A 25 -12.65 2.58 11.11
N GLN A 26 -13.83 2.27 10.58
CA GLN A 26 -13.99 1.25 9.55
C GLN A 26 -13.52 1.81 8.20
N LYS A 27 -13.02 0.93 7.33
CA LYS A 27 -12.55 1.29 5.99
C LYS A 27 -13.56 2.19 5.25
N LYS A 28 -14.83 1.80 5.27
CA LYS A 28 -15.89 2.54 4.58
C LYS A 28 -15.93 4.01 5.02
N LYS A 29 -15.81 4.25 6.31
CA LYS A 29 -15.79 5.60 6.87
C LYS A 29 -14.51 6.35 6.49
N LEU A 30 -13.38 5.65 6.51
CA LEU A 30 -12.10 6.23 6.10
C LEU A 30 -12.14 6.68 4.65
N LEU A 31 -12.67 5.87 3.75
CA LEU A 31 -12.80 6.24 2.34
C LEU A 31 -13.68 7.48 2.18
N LYS A 32 -14.76 7.55 2.94
CA LYS A 32 -15.69 8.69 2.88
C LYS A 32 -15.03 9.99 3.33
N ILE A 33 -14.27 9.94 4.42
CA ILE A 33 -13.62 11.14 4.98
C ILE A 33 -12.41 11.56 4.13
N THR A 34 -11.56 10.61 3.75
CA THR A 34 -10.31 10.91 3.04
C THR A 34 -10.52 11.14 1.55
N LYS A 35 -11.66 10.69 1.00
CA LYS A 35 -11.96 10.73 -0.43
C LYS A 35 -11.01 9.86 -1.27
N LEU A 36 -10.31 8.93 -0.65
CA LEU A 36 -9.44 8.00 -1.36
C LEU A 36 -10.26 6.88 -2.00
N ASP A 37 -9.83 6.39 -3.16
CA ASP A 37 -10.38 5.16 -3.73
C ASP A 37 -9.67 3.96 -3.11
N ASP A 38 -10.08 2.74 -3.50
CA ASP A 38 -9.51 1.52 -2.93
C ASP A 38 -8.00 1.42 -3.16
N ARG A 39 -7.53 1.76 -4.36
CA ARG A 39 -6.11 1.70 -4.69
C ARG A 39 -5.31 2.61 -3.76
N ASP A 40 -5.73 3.86 -3.65
CA ASP A 40 -5.01 4.85 -2.85
C ASP A 40 -5.10 4.51 -1.36
N PHE A 41 -6.23 3.96 -0.92
CA PHE A 41 -6.38 3.51 0.45
C PHE A 41 -5.36 2.40 0.78
N TYR A 42 -5.29 1.37 -0.05
CA TYR A 42 -4.40 0.24 0.25
C TYR A 42 -2.92 0.57 0.06
N THR A 43 -2.56 1.45 -0.90
CA THR A 43 -1.18 1.91 -0.98
C THR A 43 -0.80 2.68 0.29
N GLY A 44 -1.72 3.48 0.82
CA GLY A 44 -1.51 4.18 2.10
C GLY A 44 -1.40 3.23 3.28
N ILE A 45 -2.24 2.20 3.34
CA ILE A 45 -2.20 1.20 4.42
C ILE A 45 -0.87 0.43 4.37
N GLY A 46 -0.42 0.02 3.18
CA GLY A 46 0.87 -0.67 3.04
C GLY A 46 2.03 0.18 3.53
N TRP A 47 2.02 1.45 3.19
CA TRP A 47 3.02 2.42 3.66
C TRP A 47 3.01 2.52 5.18
N LEU A 48 1.82 2.69 5.79
CA LEU A 48 1.69 2.79 7.26
C LEU A 48 2.07 1.49 7.96
N ALA A 49 1.75 0.36 7.38
CA ALA A 49 2.13 -0.94 7.94
C ALA A 49 3.65 -1.09 7.97
N ARG A 50 4.33 -0.66 6.90
CA ARG A 50 5.80 -0.70 6.87
C ARG A 50 6.40 0.21 7.94
N GLU A 51 5.72 1.29 8.28
CA GLU A 51 6.13 2.19 9.36
C GLU A 51 5.72 1.70 10.76
N ASP A 52 5.04 0.55 10.83
CA ASP A 52 4.55 -0.03 12.08
C ASP A 52 3.56 0.90 12.81
N LYS A 53 2.67 1.54 12.05
CA LYS A 53 1.76 2.57 12.58
C LYS A 53 0.28 2.23 12.52
N VAL A 54 -0.12 1.17 11.81
CA VAL A 54 -1.54 0.85 11.64
C VAL A 54 -1.81 -0.62 11.96
N ILE A 55 -2.89 -0.87 12.69
CA ILE A 55 -3.38 -2.20 12.96
C ILE A 55 -4.76 -2.37 12.33
N LYS A 56 -5.01 -3.54 11.77
CA LYS A 56 -6.32 -3.91 11.22
C LYS A 56 -7.05 -4.81 12.21
N LYS A 57 -8.28 -4.44 12.54
CA LYS A 57 -9.15 -5.21 13.43
C LYS A 57 -10.29 -5.84 12.64
N ASN A 58 -11.07 -6.71 13.27
CA ASN A 58 -12.20 -7.40 12.63
C ASN A 58 -13.16 -6.40 11.98
N ASN A 59 -13.81 -6.84 10.89
CA ASN A 59 -14.80 -6.07 10.15
C ASN A 59 -14.21 -4.81 9.50
N ASP A 60 -12.94 -4.89 9.05
CA ASP A 60 -12.25 -3.79 8.35
C ASP A 60 -12.12 -2.51 9.18
N TYR A 61 -12.01 -2.62 10.51
CA TYR A 61 -11.66 -1.48 11.35
C TYR A 61 -10.15 -1.28 11.37
N TYR A 62 -9.73 -0.04 11.40
CA TYR A 62 -8.32 0.35 11.46
C TYR A 62 -8.09 1.33 12.59
N GLU A 63 -6.91 1.30 13.14
CA GLU A 63 -6.53 2.12 14.29
C GLU A 63 -5.02 2.36 14.24
N LEU A 64 -4.56 3.45 14.83
CA LEU A 64 -3.11 3.70 14.95
C LEU A 64 -2.57 2.85 16.09
N ASP A 65 -1.67 1.94 15.79
CA ASP A 65 -0.99 1.08 16.77
C ASP A 65 0.09 0.31 16.04
N ASN A 66 0.84 -0.51 16.76
CA ASN A 66 1.78 -1.43 16.14
C ASN A 66 1.03 -2.35 15.19
N THR A 67 1.60 -2.58 14.02
CA THR A 67 0.92 -3.29 12.95
C THR A 67 0.83 -4.79 13.20
N ASN A 68 -0.28 -5.38 12.76
CA ASN A 68 -0.44 -6.84 12.67
C ASN A 68 -0.38 -7.31 11.21
N LEU A 69 0.06 -6.44 10.30
CA LEU A 69 0.03 -6.70 8.86
C LEU A 69 1.39 -7.07 8.26
N THR A 70 2.45 -7.09 9.08
CA THR A 70 3.81 -7.33 8.61
C THR A 70 3.95 -8.63 7.81
N HIS A 71 3.46 -9.74 8.35
CA HIS A 71 3.58 -11.03 7.67
C HIS A 71 2.78 -11.04 6.37
N GLU A 72 1.54 -10.59 6.44
CA GLU A 72 0.62 -10.61 5.31
C GLU A 72 1.12 -9.73 4.16
N ILE A 73 1.40 -8.46 4.44
CA ILE A 73 1.83 -7.51 3.41
C ILE A 73 3.28 -7.74 3.00
N GLY A 74 4.15 -7.99 3.97
CA GLY A 74 5.57 -8.21 3.69
C GLY A 74 5.82 -9.42 2.80
N THR A 75 5.03 -10.49 2.96
CA THR A 75 5.15 -11.69 2.13
C THR A 75 4.82 -11.39 0.67
N ILE A 76 3.73 -10.67 0.43
CA ILE A 76 3.35 -10.27 -0.93
C ILE A 76 4.36 -9.27 -1.50
N ALA A 77 4.83 -8.34 -0.67
CA ALA A 77 5.86 -7.37 -1.09
C ALA A 77 7.11 -8.08 -1.57
N GLY A 78 7.53 -9.15 -0.91
CA GLY A 78 8.67 -9.96 -1.34
C GLY A 78 8.46 -10.58 -2.72
N LYS A 79 7.25 -11.11 -2.96
CA LYS A 79 6.90 -11.67 -4.28
C LYS A 79 6.92 -10.60 -5.36
N VAL A 80 6.31 -9.45 -5.08
CA VAL A 80 6.26 -8.33 -6.03
C VAL A 80 7.66 -7.85 -6.36
N TRP A 81 8.50 -7.71 -5.35
CA TRP A 81 9.89 -7.28 -5.55
C TRP A 81 10.64 -8.24 -6.50
N LYS A 82 10.50 -9.55 -6.27
CA LYS A 82 11.16 -10.56 -7.13
C LYS A 82 10.69 -10.48 -8.56
N ILE A 83 9.39 -10.31 -8.77
CA ILE A 83 8.82 -10.19 -10.13
C ILE A 83 9.39 -8.97 -10.83
N ILE A 84 9.41 -7.82 -10.16
CA ILE A 84 9.95 -6.60 -10.75
C ILE A 84 11.44 -6.76 -11.05
N ASN A 85 12.18 -7.40 -10.15
CA ASN A 85 13.60 -7.64 -10.33
C ASN A 85 13.89 -8.48 -11.59
N ILE A 86 13.05 -9.47 -11.85
CA ILE A 86 13.22 -10.37 -13.00
C ILE A 86 12.79 -9.69 -14.30
N TRP A 87 11.68 -9.00 -14.29
CA TRP A 87 11.07 -8.40 -15.48
C TRP A 87 11.58 -7.00 -15.79
N GLU A 88 12.31 -6.39 -14.85
CA GLU A 88 12.86 -5.04 -14.92
C GLU A 88 11.79 -3.94 -14.87
N GLU A 89 10.78 -4.01 -15.72
CA GLU A 89 9.65 -3.09 -15.70
C GLU A 89 8.37 -3.90 -15.92
N VAL A 90 7.33 -3.64 -15.13
CA VAL A 90 6.13 -4.46 -15.15
C VAL A 90 4.90 -3.60 -14.82
N ASP A 91 3.79 -3.86 -15.53
CA ASP A 91 2.53 -3.19 -15.26
C ASP A 91 1.72 -3.92 -14.18
N ILE A 92 0.68 -3.27 -13.70
CA ILE A 92 -0.14 -3.80 -12.61
C ILE A 92 -0.81 -5.13 -12.97
N TYR A 93 -1.24 -5.29 -14.22
CA TYR A 93 -1.91 -6.51 -14.66
C TYR A 93 -0.97 -7.70 -14.61
N THR A 94 0.25 -7.50 -15.07
CA THR A 94 1.28 -8.54 -15.05
C THR A 94 1.65 -8.90 -13.62
N LEU A 95 1.77 -7.90 -12.74
CA LEU A 95 2.04 -8.14 -11.33
C LEU A 95 0.96 -9.01 -10.69
N LYS A 96 -0.31 -8.67 -10.92
CA LYS A 96 -1.42 -9.45 -10.37
C LYS A 96 -1.42 -10.87 -10.88
N LYS A 97 -1.18 -11.04 -12.17
CA LYS A 97 -1.17 -12.37 -12.81
C LYS A 97 -0.04 -13.24 -12.26
N LEU A 98 1.16 -12.72 -12.21
CA LEU A 98 2.34 -13.48 -11.80
C LEU A 98 2.38 -13.75 -10.29
N SER A 99 1.88 -12.83 -9.47
CA SER A 99 1.87 -12.99 -8.03
C SER A 99 0.68 -13.80 -7.53
N GLU A 100 -0.36 -13.94 -8.36
CA GLU A 100 -1.63 -14.57 -8.00
C GLU A 100 -2.30 -13.86 -6.80
N ALA A 101 -1.99 -12.59 -6.62
CA ALA A 101 -2.53 -11.77 -5.53
C ALA A 101 -3.68 -10.90 -6.04
N ASP A 102 -4.61 -10.57 -5.15
CA ASP A 102 -5.73 -9.70 -5.51
C ASP A 102 -5.30 -8.22 -5.46
N ASP A 103 -6.21 -7.33 -5.84
CA ASP A 103 -5.95 -5.88 -5.90
C ASP A 103 -5.48 -5.34 -4.54
N LYS A 104 -6.18 -5.69 -3.48
CA LYS A 104 -5.86 -5.25 -2.12
C LYS A 104 -4.43 -5.64 -1.74
N GLU A 105 -4.09 -6.89 -1.99
CA GLU A 105 -2.76 -7.41 -1.66
C GLU A 105 -1.67 -6.71 -2.45
N ILE A 106 -1.89 -6.53 -3.76
CA ILE A 106 -0.91 -5.87 -4.63
C ILE A 106 -0.71 -4.41 -4.23
N TYR A 107 -1.79 -3.66 -4.04
CA TYR A 107 -1.65 -2.25 -3.68
C TYR A 107 -1.00 -2.07 -2.31
N SER A 108 -1.35 -2.92 -1.35
CA SER A 108 -0.70 -2.88 -0.03
C SER A 108 0.79 -3.17 -0.14
N ALA A 109 1.17 -4.16 -0.97
CA ALA A 109 2.58 -4.49 -1.19
C ALA A 109 3.33 -3.34 -1.87
N LEU A 110 2.71 -2.67 -2.83
CA LEU A 110 3.33 -1.52 -3.49
C LEU A 110 3.55 -0.37 -2.52
N GLY A 111 2.59 -0.10 -1.66
CA GLY A 111 2.75 0.92 -0.61
C GLY A 111 3.89 0.59 0.35
N TRP A 112 4.00 -0.67 0.75
CA TRP A 112 5.07 -1.18 1.60
C TRP A 112 6.44 -0.96 0.93
N LEU A 113 6.57 -1.39 -0.34
CA LEU A 113 7.83 -1.26 -1.07
C LEU A 113 8.20 0.20 -1.34
N ALA A 114 7.21 1.05 -1.59
CA ALA A 114 7.45 2.47 -1.79
C ALA A 114 7.99 3.12 -0.51
N ARG A 115 7.45 2.73 0.65
CA ARG A 115 7.96 3.23 1.93
C ARG A 115 9.40 2.77 2.18
N GLU A 116 9.77 1.59 1.69
CA GLU A 116 11.14 1.11 1.75
C GLU A 116 12.05 1.77 0.71
N ASP A 117 11.49 2.61 -0.14
CA ASP A 117 12.20 3.30 -1.22
C ASP A 117 12.82 2.31 -2.22
N LYS A 118 12.12 1.23 -2.48
CA LYS A 118 12.61 0.15 -3.35
C LYS A 118 12.05 0.15 -4.76
N ILE A 119 10.98 0.89 -5.01
CA ILE A 119 10.31 0.90 -6.32
C ILE A 119 10.04 2.30 -6.81
N CYS A 120 9.90 2.41 -8.14
CA CYS A 120 9.43 3.59 -8.84
C CYS A 120 8.16 3.25 -9.60
N GLU A 121 7.29 4.22 -9.75
CA GLU A 121 6.17 4.13 -10.70
C GLU A 121 6.50 5.03 -11.88
N ASN A 122 6.59 4.44 -13.08
CA ASN A 122 7.00 5.13 -14.31
C ASN A 122 5.80 5.32 -15.24
N GLY A 123 4.97 6.29 -14.95
CA GLY A 123 3.72 6.49 -15.66
C GLY A 123 2.57 5.88 -14.87
N ASP A 124 1.50 5.45 -15.57
CA ASP A 124 0.32 4.93 -14.91
C ASP A 124 0.45 3.45 -14.59
N GLN A 125 0.75 3.14 -13.35
CA GLN A 125 0.80 1.77 -12.84
C GLN A 125 1.80 0.86 -13.56
N ILE A 126 2.95 1.43 -13.90
CA ILE A 126 4.10 0.68 -14.44
C ILE A 126 5.22 0.83 -13.42
N TYR A 127 5.77 -0.28 -12.97
CA TYR A 127 6.71 -0.30 -11.84
C TYR A 127 8.06 -0.87 -12.22
N SER A 128 9.11 -0.31 -11.62
CA SER A 128 10.48 -0.80 -11.72
C SER A 128 11.16 -0.67 -10.38
N LEU A 129 12.30 -1.35 -10.20
CA LEU A 129 13.09 -1.16 -8.98
C LEU A 129 13.80 0.19 -9.05
N LYS A 130 13.98 0.77 -7.87
CA LYS A 130 14.66 2.04 -7.75
C LYS A 130 16.17 1.87 -7.71
#